data_9357e6a31c7af013eb6a29d94ad82c66
#
_entry.id   9357e6a31c7af013eb6a29d94ad82c66
#
_cell.length_a   1.000
_cell.length_b   1.000
_cell.length_c   1.000
_cell.angle_alpha   90.00
_cell.angle_beta   90.00
_cell.angle_gamma   90.00
#
_symmetry.space_group_name_H-M   'P 1'
#
loop_
_entity.id
_entity.type
_entity.pdbx_description
1 polymer ?
#
loop_
_entity_poly.entity_id
_entity_poly.type
_entity_poly.pdbx_seq_one_letter_code
_entity_poly.pdbx_strand_id
1 'polypeptide(L)'
;MYKRQGNIIISVGEECLIGANAGLGIPLGDRCKIEAGLFVTAGTKVAVLDDARKIVETVAARDLAGRSDLLFRRNSLSGSVECLTNKTAIELNESLHANN
;
A
#
# COMPACT_ATOMS: atom_id res chain seq x y z
N MET A 1 9.73 -3.20 -13.61
CA MET A 1 10.58 -2.01 -13.39
C MET A 1 11.27 -2.12 -12.03
N TYR A 2 12.54 -1.77 -11.98
CA TYR A 2 13.31 -1.75 -10.73
C TYR A 2 13.85 -0.38 -10.46
N LYS A 3 13.85 -0.02 -9.20
CA LYS A 3 14.46 1.21 -8.73
C LYS A 3 15.04 0.95 -7.35
N ARG A 4 16.26 1.37 -7.12
CA ARG A 4 16.90 1.20 -5.82
C ARG A 4 16.78 2.48 -5.02
N GLN A 5 16.38 2.37 -3.76
CA GLN A 5 16.25 3.49 -2.85
C GLN A 5 16.82 3.08 -1.50
N GLY A 6 17.99 3.61 -1.14
CA GLY A 6 18.74 3.12 0.01
C GLY A 6 19.11 1.65 -0.21
N ASN A 7 18.78 0.81 0.75
CA ASN A 7 19.02 -0.64 0.67
C ASN A 7 17.80 -1.43 0.17
N ILE A 8 16.76 -0.73 -0.25
CA ILE A 8 15.51 -1.36 -0.70
C ILE A 8 15.47 -1.35 -2.22
N ILE A 9 15.21 -2.51 -2.80
CA ILE A 9 14.95 -2.62 -4.23
C ILE A 9 13.47 -2.45 -4.44
N ILE A 10 13.11 -1.40 -5.18
CA ILE A 10 11.71 -1.11 -5.47
C ILE A 10 11.34 -1.80 -6.77
N SER A 11 10.37 -2.70 -6.70
CA SER A 11 9.84 -3.40 -7.86
C SER A 11 8.33 -3.26 -7.89
N VAL A 12 7.78 -3.34 -9.08
CA VAL A 12 6.34 -3.25 -9.31
C VAL A 12 5.91 -4.48 -10.09
N GLY A 13 4.94 -5.21 -9.55
CA GLY A 13 4.42 -6.39 -10.19
C GLY A 13 3.60 -6.08 -11.44
N GLU A 14 2.87 -7.09 -11.91
CA GLU A 14 2.09 -6.98 -13.14
C GLU A 14 0.74 -6.30 -12.88
N GLU A 15 0.23 -5.62 -13.91
CA GLU A 15 -1.08 -5.00 -13.89
C GLU A 15 -1.25 -3.92 -12.82
N CYS A 16 -0.15 -3.30 -12.40
CA CYS A 16 -0.20 -2.19 -11.47
C CYS A 16 -0.52 -0.88 -12.17
N LEU A 17 -1.22 0.00 -11.47
CA LEU A 17 -1.55 1.32 -11.96
C LEU A 17 -0.97 2.36 -11.01
N ILE A 18 0.05 3.06 -11.48
CA ILE A 18 0.71 4.12 -10.70
C ILE A 18 0.23 5.45 -11.25
N GLY A 19 -0.50 6.19 -10.42
CA GLY A 19 -1.04 7.49 -10.85
C GLY A 19 0.06 8.50 -11.17
N ALA A 20 -0.29 9.52 -11.92
CA ALA A 20 0.65 10.55 -12.33
C ALA A 20 1.28 11.22 -11.10
N ASN A 21 2.58 11.46 -11.16
CA ASN A 21 3.34 12.10 -10.08
C ASN A 21 3.28 11.37 -8.75
N ALA A 22 2.94 10.08 -8.74
CA ALA A 22 3.04 9.27 -7.54
C ALA A 22 4.48 8.83 -7.33
N GLY A 23 4.87 8.65 -6.08
CA GLY A 23 6.20 8.16 -5.70
C GLY A 23 6.07 6.90 -4.87
N LEU A 24 7.01 5.98 -5.03
CA LEU A 24 6.95 4.68 -4.40
C LEU A 24 8.28 4.33 -3.74
N GLY A 25 8.24 4.05 -2.45
CA GLY A 25 9.41 3.64 -1.67
C GLY A 25 9.31 2.22 -1.13
N ILE A 26 8.36 1.42 -1.63
CA ILE A 26 8.22 0.01 -1.27
C ILE A 26 7.96 -0.81 -2.53
N PRO A 27 8.34 -2.09 -2.57
CA PRO A 27 7.94 -2.95 -3.67
C PRO A 27 6.45 -3.26 -3.61
N LEU A 28 5.83 -3.45 -4.76
CA LEU A 28 4.43 -3.83 -4.88
C LEU A 28 4.32 -5.21 -5.54
N GLY A 29 3.33 -5.98 -5.11
CA GLY A 29 2.94 -7.19 -5.81
C GLY A 29 2.14 -6.84 -7.07
N ASP A 30 1.27 -7.75 -7.48
CA ASP A 30 0.49 -7.57 -8.71
C ASP A 30 -0.81 -6.81 -8.44
N ARG A 31 -1.31 -6.16 -9.46
CA ARG A 31 -2.62 -5.49 -9.44
C ARG A 31 -2.78 -4.46 -8.33
N CYS A 32 -1.69 -3.79 -8.00
CA CYS A 32 -1.72 -2.70 -7.03
C CYS A 32 -1.99 -1.37 -7.72
N LYS A 33 -2.59 -0.43 -7.00
CA LYS A 33 -2.89 0.90 -7.52
C LYS A 33 -2.43 1.95 -6.53
N ILE A 34 -1.85 3.03 -7.06
CA ILE A 34 -1.48 4.20 -6.25
C ILE A 34 -2.12 5.42 -6.86
N GLU A 35 -2.84 6.18 -6.04
CA GLU A 35 -3.48 7.42 -6.45
C GLU A 35 -2.46 8.43 -6.98
N ALA A 36 -2.87 9.21 -7.97
CA ALA A 36 -2.01 10.26 -8.52
C ALA A 36 -1.58 11.24 -7.43
N GLY A 37 -0.32 11.64 -7.47
CA GLY A 37 0.24 12.61 -6.53
C GLY A 37 0.56 12.07 -5.15
N LEU A 38 0.35 10.79 -4.90
CA LEU A 38 0.60 10.19 -3.60
C LEU A 38 2.02 9.63 -3.53
N PHE A 39 2.74 9.97 -2.46
CA PHE A 39 4.05 9.41 -2.18
C PHE A 39 3.96 8.43 -1.02
N VAL A 40 4.39 7.19 -1.25
CA VAL A 40 4.38 6.14 -0.24
C VAL A 40 5.81 5.70 -0.01
N THR A 41 6.36 6.05 1.14
CA THR A 41 7.71 5.61 1.53
C THR A 41 7.61 4.46 2.52
N ALA A 42 8.72 3.78 2.78
CA ALA A 42 8.73 2.63 3.69
C ALA A 42 8.18 2.97 5.08
N GLY A 43 8.45 4.17 5.56
CA GLY A 43 8.00 4.62 6.88
C GLY A 43 6.64 5.30 6.92
N THR A 44 5.99 5.48 5.77
CA THR A 44 4.68 6.12 5.74
C THR A 44 3.68 5.33 6.57
N LYS A 45 2.95 6.02 7.45
CA LYS A 45 1.88 5.38 8.22
C LYS A 45 0.66 5.22 7.32
N VAL A 46 0.16 4.01 7.25
CA VAL A 46 -0.95 3.65 6.38
C VAL A 46 -2.09 3.09 7.21
N ALA A 47 -3.26 3.66 7.05
CA ALA A 47 -4.47 3.15 7.68
C ALA A 47 -5.07 2.08 6.77
N VAL A 48 -5.13 0.85 7.25
CA VAL A 48 -5.73 -0.27 6.52
C VAL A 48 -7.22 -0.27 6.78
N LEU A 49 -8.01 -0.22 5.73
CA LEU A 49 -9.47 -0.13 5.82
C LEU A 49 -10.15 -1.46 5.49
N ASP A 50 -11.29 -1.70 6.13
CA ASP A 50 -12.14 -2.84 5.80
C ASP A 50 -13.15 -2.48 4.69
N ASP A 51 -14.05 -3.42 4.37
CA ASP A 51 -15.06 -3.21 3.33
C ASP A 51 -16.04 -2.09 3.68
N ALA A 52 -16.21 -1.82 4.97
CA ALA A 52 -17.06 -0.72 5.44
C ALA A 52 -16.31 0.60 5.54
N ARG A 53 -15.06 0.64 5.06
CA ARG A 53 -14.19 1.83 5.07
C ARG A 53 -13.81 2.27 6.48
N LYS A 54 -13.80 1.35 7.43
CA LYS A 54 -13.35 1.61 8.79
C LYS A 54 -11.91 1.17 8.95
N ILE A 55 -11.14 1.91 9.75
CA ILE A 55 -9.75 1.58 10.02
C ILE A 55 -9.70 0.35 10.92
N VAL A 56 -9.09 -0.72 10.40
CA VAL A 56 -8.89 -1.95 11.19
C VAL A 56 -7.50 -2.00 11.80
N GLU A 57 -6.54 -1.33 11.18
CA GLU A 57 -5.16 -1.31 11.68
C GLU A 57 -4.40 -0.16 11.03
N THR A 58 -3.39 0.35 11.72
CA THR A 58 -2.45 1.32 11.13
C THR A 58 -1.07 0.69 11.17
N VAL A 59 -0.44 0.63 10.00
CA VAL A 59 0.88 -0.02 9.86
C VAL A 59 1.82 0.89 9.09
N ALA A 60 3.11 0.59 9.13
CA ALA A 60 4.06 1.25 8.23
C ALA A 60 3.93 0.63 6.85
N ALA A 61 4.13 1.43 5.80
CA ALA A 61 3.98 0.96 4.43
C ALA A 61 4.87 -0.26 4.13
N ARG A 62 6.07 -0.32 4.74
CA ARG A 62 6.96 -1.47 4.55
C ARG A 62 6.35 -2.81 4.97
N ASP A 63 5.38 -2.78 5.89
CA ASP A 63 4.69 -4.00 6.33
C ASP A 63 3.74 -4.53 5.25
N LEU A 64 3.43 -3.71 4.25
CA LEU A 64 2.57 -4.06 3.12
C LEU A 64 3.37 -4.35 1.85
N ALA A 65 4.70 -4.26 1.93
CA ALA A 65 5.56 -4.44 0.77
C ALA A 65 5.39 -5.82 0.13
N GLY A 66 5.37 -5.85 -1.20
CA GLY A 66 5.28 -7.09 -1.96
C GLY A 66 3.90 -7.73 -2.02
N ARG A 67 2.91 -7.19 -1.34
CA ARG A 67 1.55 -7.74 -1.37
C ARG A 67 0.82 -7.30 -2.63
N SER A 68 -0.12 -8.12 -3.07
CA SER A 68 -0.90 -7.88 -4.29
C SER A 68 -2.28 -7.33 -3.97
N ASP A 69 -2.93 -6.76 -4.98
CA ASP A 69 -4.32 -6.30 -4.90
C ASP A 69 -4.55 -5.19 -3.87
N LEU A 70 -3.58 -4.30 -3.71
CA LEU A 70 -3.69 -3.17 -2.79
C LEU A 70 -3.97 -1.88 -3.55
N LEU A 71 -4.77 -1.00 -2.95
CA LEU A 71 -5.01 0.35 -3.44
C LEU A 71 -4.56 1.33 -2.37
N PHE A 72 -3.61 2.17 -2.70
CA PHE A 72 -3.15 3.24 -1.81
C PHE A 72 -3.75 4.57 -2.27
N ARG A 73 -4.36 5.28 -1.33
CA ARG A 73 -4.95 6.59 -1.61
C ARG A 73 -4.80 7.51 -0.40
N ARG A 74 -5.02 8.80 -0.61
CA ARG A 74 -5.05 9.77 0.48
C ARG A 74 -6.49 10.11 0.83
N ASN A 75 -6.81 10.12 2.12
CA ASN A 75 -8.09 10.61 2.59
C ASN A 75 -8.11 12.13 2.45
N SER A 76 -9.05 12.66 1.69
CA SER A 76 -9.10 14.10 1.39
C SER A 76 -9.45 14.95 2.61
N LEU A 77 -10.04 14.36 3.63
CA LEU A 77 -10.43 15.09 4.84
C LEU A 77 -9.33 15.09 5.89
N SER A 78 -8.74 13.92 6.16
CA SER A 78 -7.73 13.77 7.22
C SER A 78 -6.30 13.90 6.71
N GLY A 79 -6.08 13.70 5.41
CA GLY A 79 -4.74 13.64 4.83
C GLY A 79 -4.03 12.32 5.05
N SER A 80 -4.65 11.36 5.72
CA SER A 80 -4.06 10.06 5.99
C SER A 80 -3.93 9.23 4.72
N VAL A 81 -2.83 8.49 4.62
CA VAL A 81 -2.67 7.49 3.56
C VAL A 81 -3.46 6.26 3.96
N GLU A 82 -4.29 5.78 3.05
CA GLU A 82 -5.16 4.63 3.29
C GLU A 82 -4.85 3.51 2.32
N CYS A 83 -5.00 2.29 2.78
CA CYS A 83 -4.86 1.10 1.96
C CYS A 83 -6.15 0.30 1.97
N LEU A 84 -6.68 0.03 0.78
CA LEU A 84 -7.81 -0.86 0.58
C LEU A 84 -7.33 -2.05 -0.22
N THR A 85 -8.11 -3.12 -0.18
CA THR A 85 -7.76 -4.33 -0.91
C THR A 85 -9.00 -4.91 -1.60
N ASN A 86 -8.76 -5.67 -2.66
CA ASN A 86 -9.81 -6.44 -3.32
C ASN A 86 -10.17 -7.69 -2.51
N LYS A 87 -9.34 -8.03 -1.52
CA LYS A 87 -9.61 -9.10 -0.58
C LYS A 87 -10.36 -8.55 0.61
N THR A 88 -10.97 -9.43 1.40
CA THR A 88 -11.65 -8.98 2.60
C THR A 88 -10.64 -8.45 3.62
N ALA A 89 -11.09 -7.54 4.48
CA ALA A 89 -10.25 -7.01 5.55
C ALA A 89 -9.74 -8.12 6.46
N ILE A 90 -10.56 -9.15 6.68
CA ILE A 90 -10.17 -10.30 7.49
C ILE A 90 -8.96 -11.00 6.90
N GLU A 91 -8.98 -11.26 5.60
CA GLU A 91 -7.85 -11.90 4.92
C GLU A 91 -6.58 -11.07 5.02
N LEU A 92 -6.70 -9.76 4.88
CA LEU A 92 -5.54 -8.88 4.99
C LEU A 92 -5.00 -8.88 6.42
N ASN A 93 -5.87 -8.82 7.42
CA ASN A 93 -5.48 -8.87 8.82
C ASN A 93 -4.75 -10.17 9.16
N GLU A 94 -5.28 -11.30 8.72
CA GLU A 94 -4.62 -12.59 8.92
C GLU A 94 -3.23 -12.59 8.30
N SER A 95 -3.11 -12.05 7.11
CA SER A 95 -1.84 -11.94 6.41
C SER A 95 -0.83 -11.09 7.18
N LEU A 96 -1.27 -9.98 7.74
CA LEU A 96 -0.40 -9.09 8.51
C LEU A 96 0.05 -9.76 9.80
N HIS A 97 -0.86 -10.42 10.51
CA HIS A 97 -0.55 -11.08 11.77
C HIS A 97 0.32 -12.32 11.56
N ALA A 98 0.16 -13.01 10.45
CA ALA A 98 0.96 -14.19 10.15
C ALA A 98 2.45 -13.86 9.96
N ASN A 99 2.77 -12.62 9.66
CA ASN A 99 4.13 -12.17 9.41
C ASN A 99 4.79 -11.50 10.62
N ASN A 100 4.13 -11.49 11.74
CA ASN A 100 4.67 -10.88 12.97
C ASN A 100 5.36 -11.94 13.87
#